data_e475eef7fa90197c1e48ad7f578e4e06
#
_entry.id   e475eef7fa90197c1e48ad7f578e4e06
#
_cell.length_a   1.000
_cell.length_b   1.000
_cell.length_c   1.000
_cell.angle_alpha   90.00
_cell.angle_beta   90.00
_cell.angle_gamma   90.00
#
_symmetry.space_group_name_H-M   'P 1'
#
loop_
_entity.id
_entity.type
_entity.pdbx_description
1 polymer ?
#
loop_
_entity_poly.entity_id
_entity_poly.type
_entity_poly.pdbx_seq_one_letter_code
_entity_poly.pdbx_strand_id
1 'polypeptide(L)'
;MRAAAISMPRLNKMPGMFFSASPKDSKEHSHSLLDDKKQKKRPKTFGMDVKTYLRSMIPHLESGMKSAKSKDILSAEEVMQWSQSLEKLLANQSQNVFGRFLKSEFSEENIEFWLACEDYKKTETDLLHNKAENIYKAFVHSDAVKQINIDFHTRESTAKKIKTPTPTSFDEAQKVIYSLMEKDSYPRFLKSNIYLNLLNDLQANTLK
;
A
#
# COMPACT_ATOMS: atom_id res chain seq x y z
N MET A 1 -53.58 23.55 -6.96
CA MET A 1 -54.08 22.49 -6.04
C MET A 1 -52.90 22.05 -5.15
N ARG A 2 -53.09 22.28 -3.90
CA ARG A 2 -52.49 21.81 -2.65
C ARG A 2 -51.09 21.17 -2.70
N ALA A 3 -50.12 21.91 -2.11
CA ALA A 3 -48.87 21.44 -1.59
C ALA A 3 -49.14 20.59 -0.31
N ALA A 4 -48.41 19.44 -0.21
CA ALA A 4 -48.34 18.67 1.01
C ALA A 4 -46.94 18.83 1.64
N ALA A 5 -46.89 19.47 2.80
CA ALA A 5 -45.73 19.61 3.63
C ALA A 5 -45.50 18.31 4.40
N ILE A 6 -44.30 17.75 4.36
CA ILE A 6 -43.89 16.63 5.21
C ILE A 6 -43.02 17.20 6.33
N SER A 7 -43.53 17.01 7.56
CA SER A 7 -42.98 17.43 8.84
C SER A 7 -41.77 16.58 9.23
N MET A 8 -40.68 17.23 9.70
CA MET A 8 -39.56 16.59 10.40
C MET A 8 -39.88 16.40 11.90
N PRO A 9 -39.49 15.27 12.51
CA PRO A 9 -39.55 15.14 13.96
C PRO A 9 -38.32 15.69 14.64
N ARG A 10 -38.57 16.30 15.81
CA ARG A 10 -37.65 17.03 16.68
C ARG A 10 -36.66 16.12 17.41
N LEU A 11 -35.44 16.62 17.61
CA LEU A 11 -34.44 16.12 18.55
C LEU A 11 -34.99 16.06 19.96
N ASN A 12 -34.82 14.92 20.63
CA ASN A 12 -35.03 14.80 22.08
C ASN A 12 -33.70 14.90 22.83
N LYS A 13 -33.73 15.74 23.86
CA LYS A 13 -32.66 16.07 24.79
C LYS A 13 -32.28 14.87 25.66
N MET A 14 -30.96 14.67 25.87
CA MET A 14 -30.42 13.82 26.94
C MET A 14 -30.41 14.60 28.29
N PRO A 15 -30.72 13.97 29.41
CA PRO A 15 -30.49 14.56 30.76
C PRO A 15 -29.07 14.21 31.22
N GLY A 16 -28.40 15.20 31.79
CA GLY A 16 -27.09 15.06 32.40
C GLY A 16 -27.16 14.30 33.74
N MET A 17 -26.07 13.61 34.08
CA MET A 17 -25.81 13.17 35.45
C MET A 17 -24.54 13.81 35.99
N PHE A 18 -24.73 14.34 37.18
CA PHE A 18 -23.84 15.16 37.98
C PHE A 18 -22.68 14.37 38.61
N PHE A 19 -21.55 15.02 38.70
CA PHE A 19 -20.40 14.74 39.55
C PHE A 19 -20.75 14.65 41.03
N SER A 20 -20.06 13.79 41.77
CA SER A 20 -19.76 14.02 43.17
C SER A 20 -18.36 13.57 43.52
N ALA A 21 -17.65 14.45 44.18
CA ALA A 21 -16.25 14.40 44.52
C ALA A 21 -16.00 13.72 45.89
N SER A 22 -14.77 13.19 46.00
CA SER A 22 -13.88 12.87 47.14
C SER A 22 -14.27 13.37 48.56
N PRO A 23 -13.62 12.99 49.72
CA PRO A 23 -12.16 12.75 49.85
C PRO A 23 -11.70 11.78 51.00
N LYS A 24 -10.33 11.50 51.01
CA LYS A 24 -9.45 11.26 52.21
C LYS A 24 -9.65 9.99 53.04
N ASP A 25 -8.69 9.31 53.60
CA ASP A 25 -7.34 9.58 54.15
C ASP A 25 -6.59 8.26 54.45
N SER A 26 -5.23 8.34 54.35
CA SER A 26 -4.19 7.81 55.25
C SER A 26 -4.13 6.33 55.64
N LYS A 27 -3.03 5.62 55.38
CA LYS A 27 -1.81 5.49 56.17
C LYS A 27 -0.87 4.38 55.67
N GLU A 28 0.37 4.70 55.76
CA GLU A 28 1.57 3.89 55.61
C GLU A 28 1.52 2.50 56.22
N HIS A 29 2.17 1.53 55.54
CA HIS A 29 3.16 0.63 56.18
C HIS A 29 4.14 0.11 55.14
N SER A 30 5.38 0.53 55.33
CA SER A 30 6.58 0.02 54.72
C SER A 30 6.81 -1.45 55.08
N HIS A 31 7.09 -2.29 54.08
CA HIS A 31 7.99 -3.42 54.25
C HIS A 31 8.71 -3.69 52.90
N SER A 32 10.01 -3.42 52.97
CA SER A 32 11.01 -3.85 51.99
C SER A 32 11.07 -5.36 51.88
N LEU A 33 11.26 -5.89 50.68
CA LEU A 33 12.17 -7.00 50.40
C LEU A 33 12.29 -7.19 48.88
N LEU A 34 13.45 -6.83 48.38
CA LEU A 34 14.33 -7.53 47.44
C LEU A 34 13.68 -8.15 46.15
N ASP A 35 13.93 -7.45 45.05
CA ASP A 35 14.76 -7.97 43.95
C ASP A 35 14.31 -9.29 43.31
N ASP A 36 13.66 -9.19 42.18
CA ASP A 36 14.03 -10.02 41.03
C ASP A 36 13.55 -9.34 39.70
N LYS A 37 14.41 -8.42 39.22
CA LYS A 37 14.29 -7.92 37.85
C LYS A 37 14.74 -9.03 36.89
N LYS A 38 13.91 -10.02 36.66
CA LYS A 38 13.95 -10.81 35.43
C LYS A 38 13.39 -9.98 34.28
N GLN A 39 14.22 -9.12 33.73
CA GLN A 39 14.04 -8.59 32.38
C GLN A 39 13.92 -9.78 31.43
N LYS A 40 12.69 -10.16 31.10
CA LYS A 40 12.41 -10.96 29.90
C LYS A 40 12.94 -10.16 28.72
N LYS A 41 14.16 -10.47 28.28
CA LYS A 41 14.69 -10.04 26.99
C LYS A 41 13.69 -10.51 25.95
N ARG A 42 12.92 -9.54 25.40
CA ARG A 42 12.15 -9.78 24.18
C ARG A 42 13.13 -10.34 23.15
N PRO A 43 12.80 -11.43 22.46
CA PRO A 43 13.64 -11.89 21.37
C PRO A 43 13.78 -10.73 20.40
N LYS A 44 15.00 -10.38 20.04
CA LYS A 44 15.29 -9.47 18.93
C LYS A 44 14.79 -10.18 17.66
N THR A 45 13.53 -10.01 17.35
CA THR A 45 13.02 -10.31 16.01
C THR A 45 13.82 -9.44 15.07
N PHE A 46 14.59 -10.06 14.24
CA PHE A 46 15.31 -9.48 13.12
C PHE A 46 14.28 -9.00 12.11
N GLY A 47 13.47 -8.00 12.51
CA GLY A 47 12.48 -7.35 11.68
C GLY A 47 13.20 -6.32 10.85
N MET A 48 13.42 -6.61 9.59
CA MET A 48 13.74 -5.57 8.62
C MET A 48 12.63 -4.52 8.73
N ASP A 49 12.99 -3.28 9.05
CA ASP A 49 12.04 -2.17 9.13
C ASP A 49 11.26 -2.08 7.80
N VAL A 50 9.95 -1.89 7.88
CA VAL A 50 9.05 -1.79 6.71
C VAL A 50 9.60 -0.82 5.67
N LYS A 51 10.19 0.28 6.12
CA LYS A 51 10.86 1.27 5.25
C LYS A 51 12.08 0.70 4.53
N THR A 52 12.88 -0.11 5.19
CA THR A 52 14.04 -0.80 4.60
C THR A 52 13.58 -1.90 3.65
N TYR A 53 12.51 -2.62 3.99
CA TYR A 53 11.88 -3.61 3.12
C TYR A 53 11.35 -2.97 1.83
N LEU A 54 10.57 -1.89 1.94
CA LEU A 54 10.06 -1.15 0.77
C LEU A 54 11.20 -0.61 -0.10
N ARG A 55 12.28 -0.12 0.53
CA ARG A 55 13.47 0.38 -0.19
C ARG A 55 14.23 -0.75 -0.90
N SER A 56 14.26 -1.96 -0.37
CA SER A 56 14.88 -3.12 -1.01
C SER A 56 14.06 -3.67 -2.17
N MET A 57 12.73 -3.55 -2.07
CA MET A 57 11.79 -4.03 -3.08
C MET A 57 11.70 -3.13 -4.32
N ILE A 58 11.98 -1.84 -4.17
CA ILE A 58 11.80 -0.83 -5.22
C ILE A 58 13.08 -0.02 -5.42
N PRO A 59 14.21 -0.66 -5.72
CA PRO A 59 15.48 0.05 -5.92
C PRO A 59 15.43 1.03 -7.11
N HIS A 60 14.44 0.90 -7.99
CA HIS A 60 14.33 1.68 -9.23
C HIS A 60 13.38 2.88 -9.13
N LEU A 61 12.47 2.94 -8.15
CA LEU A 61 11.55 4.09 -8.04
C LEU A 61 12.21 5.35 -7.45
N GLU A 62 13.22 5.20 -6.58
CA GLU A 62 13.95 6.33 -5.99
C GLU A 62 15.21 6.73 -6.78
N SER A 63 15.72 5.87 -7.66
CA SER A 63 16.95 6.12 -8.45
C SER A 63 16.74 6.95 -9.71
N GLY A 64 15.77 7.82 -9.73
CA GLY A 64 15.43 8.63 -10.91
C GLY A 64 16.44 9.70 -11.32
N MET A 65 17.74 9.65 -10.93
CA MET A 65 18.74 10.60 -11.40
C MET A 65 20.20 10.12 -11.22
N LYS A 66 20.52 8.92 -11.63
CA LYS A 66 21.92 8.61 -11.98
C LYS A 66 21.92 7.78 -13.24
N SER A 67 22.43 8.39 -14.30
CA SER A 67 22.75 7.81 -15.58
C SER A 67 23.20 6.34 -15.44
N ALA A 68 22.30 5.39 -15.66
CA ALA A 68 22.67 4.05 -15.99
C ALA A 68 22.98 4.01 -17.49
N LYS A 69 24.24 3.97 -17.82
CA LYS A 69 24.73 3.47 -19.10
C LYS A 69 24.31 2.02 -19.23
N SER A 70 23.22 1.75 -19.90
CA SER A 70 22.89 0.44 -20.47
C SER A 70 21.65 0.55 -21.35
N LYS A 71 21.77 0.43 -22.57
CA LYS A 71 21.16 -0.29 -23.69
C LYS A 71 19.67 -0.69 -23.69
N ASP A 72 18.81 -0.03 -22.96
CA ASP A 72 17.37 -0.16 -23.18
C ASP A 72 16.82 1.21 -23.56
N ILE A 73 17.09 1.60 -24.80
CA ILE A 73 16.48 2.79 -25.40
C ILE A 73 15.03 2.39 -25.66
N LEU A 74 14.11 2.91 -24.83
CA LEU A 74 12.67 2.83 -25.09
C LEU A 74 12.39 3.29 -26.52
N SER A 75 11.73 2.45 -27.31
CA SER A 75 11.28 2.83 -28.64
C SER A 75 9.87 3.46 -28.59
N ALA A 76 9.56 4.27 -29.60
CA ALA A 76 8.22 4.83 -29.72
C ALA A 76 7.16 3.73 -29.87
N GLU A 77 7.49 2.63 -30.59
CA GLU A 77 6.61 1.47 -30.78
C GLU A 77 6.31 0.78 -29.45
N GLU A 78 7.32 0.64 -28.59
CA GLU A 78 7.15 0.04 -27.26
C GLU A 78 6.23 0.90 -26.39
N VAL A 79 6.41 2.23 -26.38
CA VAL A 79 5.55 3.15 -25.63
C VAL A 79 4.13 3.18 -26.20
N MET A 80 3.94 3.03 -27.49
CA MET A 80 2.61 2.88 -28.11
C MET A 80 1.92 1.59 -27.67
N GLN A 81 2.65 0.48 -27.46
CA GLN A 81 2.06 -0.77 -26.96
C GLN A 81 1.47 -0.63 -25.56
N TRP A 82 1.96 0.29 -24.74
CA TRP A 82 1.41 0.54 -23.41
C TRP A 82 -0.05 1.01 -23.43
N SER A 83 -0.51 1.57 -24.53
CA SER A 83 -1.92 1.98 -24.70
C SER A 83 -2.88 0.82 -25.01
N GLN A 84 -2.36 -0.39 -25.24
CA GLN A 84 -3.21 -1.54 -25.61
C GLN A 84 -3.80 -2.23 -24.38
N SER A 85 -3.04 -2.34 -23.29
CA SER A 85 -3.53 -2.89 -22.02
C SER A 85 -2.63 -2.51 -20.86
N LEU A 86 -3.19 -2.51 -19.63
CA LEU A 86 -2.41 -2.35 -18.41
C LEU A 86 -1.36 -3.48 -18.25
N GLU A 87 -1.68 -4.70 -18.68
CA GLU A 87 -0.74 -5.82 -18.67
C GLU A 87 0.52 -5.51 -19.48
N LYS A 88 0.37 -4.97 -20.70
CA LYS A 88 1.50 -4.55 -21.53
C LYS A 88 2.28 -3.40 -20.91
N LEU A 89 1.58 -2.46 -20.27
CA LEU A 89 2.23 -1.39 -19.50
C LEU A 89 3.04 -1.94 -18.33
N LEU A 90 2.58 -2.99 -17.64
CA LEU A 90 3.25 -3.57 -16.47
C LEU A 90 4.32 -4.61 -16.81
N ALA A 91 4.41 -5.05 -18.07
CA ALA A 91 5.31 -6.15 -18.47
C ALA A 91 6.81 -5.79 -18.46
N ASN A 92 7.15 -4.50 -18.58
CA ASN A 92 8.53 -4.05 -18.82
C ASN A 92 8.93 -2.88 -17.88
N GLN A 93 10.03 -2.21 -18.19
CA GLN A 93 10.54 -1.02 -17.46
C GLN A 93 9.53 0.16 -17.40
N SER A 94 8.46 0.09 -18.14
CA SER A 94 7.30 1.00 -18.12
C SER A 94 6.66 1.15 -16.74
N GLN A 95 6.81 0.16 -15.86
CA GLN A 95 6.39 0.23 -14.45
C GLN A 95 6.93 1.49 -13.74
N ASN A 96 8.16 1.92 -14.09
CA ASN A 96 8.75 3.14 -13.53
C ASN A 96 8.02 4.40 -13.98
N VAL A 97 7.61 4.47 -15.25
CA VAL A 97 6.90 5.64 -15.79
C VAL A 97 5.49 5.72 -15.22
N PHE A 98 4.79 4.58 -15.16
CA PHE A 98 3.48 4.49 -14.55
C PHE A 98 3.52 4.76 -13.03
N GLY A 99 4.53 4.25 -12.33
CA GLY A 99 4.76 4.54 -10.91
C GLY A 99 4.98 6.02 -10.62
N ARG A 100 5.71 6.74 -11.49
CA ARG A 100 5.86 8.21 -11.39
C ARG A 100 4.53 8.93 -11.56
N PHE A 101 3.69 8.47 -12.47
CA PHE A 101 2.34 9.01 -12.63
C PHE A 101 1.50 8.76 -11.38
N LEU A 102 1.44 7.51 -10.87
CA LEU A 102 0.70 7.18 -9.66
C LEU A 102 1.20 7.97 -8.44
N LYS A 103 2.51 8.20 -8.34
CA LYS A 103 3.08 9.05 -7.28
C LYS A 103 2.61 10.50 -7.38
N SER A 104 2.50 11.05 -8.59
CA SER A 104 1.94 12.40 -8.79
C SER A 104 0.44 12.49 -8.45
N GLU A 105 -0.25 11.36 -8.43
CA GLU A 105 -1.66 11.20 -8.05
C GLU A 105 -1.84 10.75 -6.59
N PHE A 106 -0.76 10.66 -5.80
CA PHE A 106 -0.76 10.15 -4.41
C PHE A 106 -1.38 8.75 -4.27
N SER A 107 -1.12 7.87 -5.22
CA SER A 107 -1.67 6.52 -5.30
C SER A 107 -0.60 5.46 -5.66
N GLU A 108 0.67 5.73 -5.32
CA GLU A 108 1.80 4.85 -5.62
C GLU A 108 1.74 3.51 -4.87
N GLU A 109 1.00 3.41 -3.76
CA GLU A 109 0.82 2.17 -3.00
C GLU A 109 0.24 1.04 -3.87
N ASN A 110 -0.56 1.37 -4.87
CA ASN A 110 -1.20 0.38 -5.73
C ASN A 110 -0.18 -0.39 -6.58
N ILE A 111 0.71 0.32 -7.27
CA ILE A 111 1.75 -0.32 -8.08
C ILE A 111 2.80 -1.01 -7.19
N GLU A 112 3.19 -0.40 -6.07
CA GLU A 112 4.15 -0.97 -5.15
C GLU A 112 3.64 -2.30 -4.55
N PHE A 113 2.38 -2.35 -4.15
CA PHE A 113 1.74 -3.58 -3.69
C PHE A 113 1.69 -4.64 -4.79
N TRP A 114 1.27 -4.26 -5.99
CA TRP A 114 1.20 -5.18 -7.12
C TRP A 114 2.57 -5.80 -7.42
N LEU A 115 3.63 -5.00 -7.48
CA LEU A 115 5.01 -5.47 -7.68
C LEU A 115 5.49 -6.35 -6.52
N ALA A 116 5.16 -5.99 -5.28
CA ALA A 116 5.48 -6.81 -4.11
C ALA A 116 4.84 -8.20 -4.19
N CYS A 117 3.60 -8.29 -4.70
CA CYS A 117 2.94 -9.57 -4.93
C CYS A 117 3.61 -10.39 -6.03
N GLU A 118 4.03 -9.75 -7.14
CA GLU A 118 4.75 -10.45 -8.22
C GLU A 118 6.10 -11.01 -7.76
N ASP A 119 6.82 -10.28 -6.92
CA ASP A 119 8.05 -10.73 -6.32
C ASP A 119 7.80 -11.81 -5.23
N TYR A 120 6.72 -11.69 -4.47
CA TYR A 120 6.28 -12.67 -3.48
C TYR A 120 6.02 -14.05 -4.10
N LYS A 121 5.35 -14.12 -5.25
CA LYS A 121 5.08 -15.37 -5.98
C LYS A 121 6.32 -16.15 -6.37
N LYS A 122 7.46 -15.46 -6.52
CA LYS A 122 8.77 -16.04 -6.89
C LYS A 122 9.63 -16.40 -5.68
N THR A 123 9.11 -16.20 -4.46
CA THR A 123 9.86 -16.37 -3.21
C THR A 123 9.95 -17.84 -2.83
N GLU A 124 11.11 -18.27 -2.36
CA GLU A 124 11.33 -19.60 -1.82
C GLU A 124 10.52 -19.83 -0.54
N THR A 125 10.13 -21.09 -0.30
CA THR A 125 9.17 -21.46 0.76
C THR A 125 9.64 -21.06 2.16
N ASP A 126 10.93 -21.12 2.46
CA ASP A 126 11.52 -20.75 3.75
C ASP A 126 11.45 -19.25 4.05
N LEU A 127 11.45 -18.42 3.02
CA LEU A 127 11.34 -16.96 3.13
C LEU A 127 9.91 -16.45 3.02
N LEU A 128 8.98 -17.31 2.58
CA LEU A 128 7.61 -16.93 2.23
C LEU A 128 6.87 -16.30 3.41
N HIS A 129 7.04 -16.86 4.62
CA HIS A 129 6.36 -16.37 5.83
C HIS A 129 6.79 -14.94 6.19
N ASN A 130 8.08 -14.69 6.25
CA ASN A 130 8.61 -13.37 6.58
C ASN A 130 8.18 -12.31 5.55
N LYS A 131 8.20 -12.69 4.27
CA LYS A 131 7.81 -11.79 3.19
C LYS A 131 6.31 -11.49 3.21
N ALA A 132 5.46 -12.50 3.48
CA ALA A 132 4.03 -12.33 3.65
C ALA A 132 3.69 -11.35 4.79
N GLU A 133 4.33 -11.50 5.95
CA GLU A 133 4.15 -10.57 7.06
C GLU A 133 4.54 -9.14 6.70
N ASN A 134 5.66 -8.95 5.99
CA ASN A 134 6.13 -7.63 5.61
C ASN A 134 5.17 -6.94 4.63
N ILE A 135 4.69 -7.67 3.60
CA ILE A 135 3.69 -7.15 2.65
C ILE A 135 2.39 -6.80 3.39
N TYR A 136 1.92 -7.69 4.26
CA TYR A 136 0.71 -7.45 5.02
C TYR A 136 0.82 -6.18 5.89
N LYS A 137 1.90 -6.02 6.64
CA LYS A 137 2.16 -4.85 7.50
C LYS A 137 2.30 -3.56 6.70
N ALA A 138 2.90 -3.64 5.51
CA ALA A 138 3.16 -2.47 4.67
C ALA A 138 1.90 -1.95 3.96
N PHE A 139 1.00 -2.86 3.52
CA PHE A 139 -0.05 -2.52 2.56
C PHE A 139 -1.47 -2.93 2.99
N VAL A 140 -1.63 -4.02 3.74
CA VAL A 140 -2.95 -4.64 3.97
C VAL A 140 -3.51 -4.34 5.36
N HIS A 141 -2.66 -4.25 6.38
CA HIS A 141 -3.08 -3.94 7.75
C HIS A 141 -3.85 -2.61 7.82
N SER A 142 -4.80 -2.48 8.76
CA SER A 142 -5.58 -1.24 8.96
C SER A 142 -4.72 -0.01 9.22
N ASP A 143 -3.56 -0.18 9.86
CA ASP A 143 -2.63 0.89 10.20
C ASP A 143 -1.39 0.88 9.28
N ALA A 144 -1.50 0.27 8.09
CA ALA A 144 -0.41 0.21 7.13
C ALA A 144 -0.05 1.62 6.63
N VAL A 145 1.26 1.92 6.55
CA VAL A 145 1.76 3.23 6.08
C VAL A 145 1.38 3.49 4.62
N LYS A 146 1.31 2.44 3.80
CA LYS A 146 0.90 2.48 2.40
C LYS A 146 -0.34 1.63 2.19
N GLN A 147 -1.40 1.94 2.95
CA GLN A 147 -2.62 1.14 2.93
C GLN A 147 -3.28 1.15 1.55
N ILE A 148 -3.49 -0.05 1.00
CA ILE A 148 -4.23 -0.24 -0.25
C ILE A 148 -5.74 -0.18 -0.03
N ASN A 149 -6.47 0.25 -1.05
CA ASN A 149 -7.92 0.35 -1.04
C ASN A 149 -8.57 -0.99 -1.43
N ILE A 150 -8.79 -1.85 -0.45
CA ILE A 150 -9.51 -3.12 -0.57
C ILE A 150 -10.66 -3.17 0.43
N ASP A 151 -11.70 -3.94 0.09
CA ASP A 151 -12.85 -4.13 0.97
C ASP A 151 -12.49 -4.95 2.23
N PHE A 152 -13.39 -4.90 3.23
CA PHE A 152 -13.20 -5.58 4.49
C PHE A 152 -13.03 -7.09 4.34
N HIS A 153 -13.84 -7.73 3.48
CA HIS A 153 -13.78 -9.18 3.28
C HIS A 153 -12.44 -9.62 2.68
N THR A 154 -11.97 -8.92 1.65
CA THR A 154 -10.65 -9.17 1.03
C THR A 154 -9.52 -8.99 2.05
N ARG A 155 -9.60 -7.97 2.93
CA ARG A 155 -8.63 -7.73 4.00
C ARG A 155 -8.59 -8.88 5.00
N GLU A 156 -9.75 -9.29 5.50
CA GLU A 156 -9.90 -10.39 6.45
C GLU A 156 -9.46 -11.74 5.86
N SER A 157 -9.83 -12.01 4.60
CA SER A 157 -9.39 -13.20 3.87
C SER A 157 -7.86 -13.25 3.77
N THR A 158 -7.24 -12.15 3.39
CA THR A 158 -5.77 -12.04 3.32
C THR A 158 -5.13 -12.21 4.70
N ALA A 159 -5.68 -11.60 5.74
CA ALA A 159 -5.20 -11.74 7.13
C ALA A 159 -5.21 -13.19 7.63
N LYS A 160 -6.17 -13.99 7.19
CA LYS A 160 -6.23 -15.44 7.49
C LYS A 160 -5.17 -16.21 6.71
N LYS A 161 -5.02 -15.92 5.42
CA LYS A 161 -4.08 -16.61 4.52
C LYS A 161 -2.61 -16.43 4.92
N ILE A 162 -2.22 -15.26 5.44
CA ILE A 162 -0.84 -15.01 5.85
C ILE A 162 -0.40 -15.76 7.11
N LYS A 163 -1.32 -16.38 7.86
CA LYS A 163 -0.98 -17.24 9.01
C LYS A 163 -0.33 -18.55 8.55
N THR A 164 -0.71 -19.03 7.37
CA THR A 164 -0.15 -20.20 6.70
C THR A 164 0.08 -19.82 5.23
N PRO A 165 1.13 -19.04 4.95
CA PRO A 165 1.26 -18.39 3.67
C PRO A 165 1.59 -19.38 2.55
N THR A 166 0.99 -19.12 1.40
CA THR A 166 1.24 -19.80 0.13
C THR A 166 1.58 -18.77 -0.93
N PRO A 167 2.17 -19.12 -2.06
CA PRO A 167 2.45 -18.17 -3.15
C PRO A 167 1.23 -17.38 -3.63
N THR A 168 0.01 -17.91 -3.39
CA THR A 168 -1.27 -17.31 -3.80
C THR A 168 -1.98 -16.51 -2.70
N SER A 169 -1.35 -16.30 -1.54
CA SER A 169 -1.99 -15.68 -0.38
C SER A 169 -2.53 -14.27 -0.64
N PHE A 170 -1.93 -13.53 -1.57
CA PHE A 170 -2.32 -12.17 -1.93
C PHE A 170 -3.11 -12.05 -3.23
N ASP A 171 -3.39 -13.13 -3.96
CA ASP A 171 -3.98 -13.08 -5.31
C ASP A 171 -5.32 -12.32 -5.36
N GLU A 172 -6.16 -12.51 -4.34
CA GLU A 172 -7.45 -11.83 -4.24
C GLU A 172 -7.28 -10.31 -4.10
N ALA A 173 -6.46 -9.87 -3.16
CA ALA A 173 -6.15 -8.46 -2.96
C ALA A 173 -5.42 -7.86 -4.18
N GLN A 174 -4.48 -8.60 -4.78
CA GLN A 174 -3.76 -8.16 -5.97
C GLN A 174 -4.71 -7.96 -7.17
N LYS A 175 -5.69 -8.83 -7.35
CA LYS A 175 -6.72 -8.71 -8.39
C LYS A 175 -7.59 -7.46 -8.20
N VAL A 176 -7.97 -7.14 -6.96
CA VAL A 176 -8.73 -5.92 -6.64
C VAL A 176 -7.92 -4.68 -7.03
N ILE A 177 -6.64 -4.62 -6.62
CA ILE A 177 -5.77 -3.48 -6.92
C ILE A 177 -5.44 -3.38 -8.41
N TYR A 178 -5.21 -4.51 -9.10
CA TYR A 178 -5.06 -4.51 -10.55
C TYR A 178 -6.28 -3.92 -11.24
N SER A 179 -7.50 -4.36 -10.86
CA SER A 179 -8.75 -3.85 -11.42
C SER A 179 -8.98 -2.36 -11.14
N LEU A 180 -8.56 -1.87 -9.96
CA LEU A 180 -8.59 -0.45 -9.62
C LEU A 180 -7.66 0.36 -10.55
N MET A 181 -6.42 -0.09 -10.72
CA MET A 181 -5.48 0.57 -11.63
C MET A 181 -5.96 0.53 -13.08
N GLU A 182 -6.49 -0.61 -13.53
CA GLU A 182 -6.97 -0.81 -14.91
C GLU A 182 -8.14 0.11 -15.27
N LYS A 183 -9.12 0.23 -14.35
CA LYS A 183 -10.37 0.96 -14.62
C LYS A 183 -10.28 2.46 -14.36
N ASP A 184 -9.38 2.88 -13.47
CA ASP A 184 -9.27 4.28 -13.05
C ASP A 184 -7.93 4.90 -13.42
N SER A 185 -6.82 4.44 -12.86
CA SER A 185 -5.52 5.09 -13.01
C SER A 185 -4.95 4.99 -14.42
N TYR A 186 -5.07 3.82 -15.06
CA TYR A 186 -4.53 3.58 -16.38
C TYR A 186 -5.15 4.46 -17.50
N PRO A 187 -6.47 4.64 -17.62
CA PRO A 187 -7.04 5.57 -18.59
C PRO A 187 -6.61 7.02 -18.38
N ARG A 188 -6.37 7.43 -17.12
CA ARG A 188 -5.85 8.77 -16.80
C ARG A 188 -4.38 8.91 -17.16
N PHE A 189 -3.58 7.87 -16.93
CA PHE A 189 -2.18 7.81 -17.35
C PHE A 189 -2.01 8.05 -18.84
N LEU A 190 -2.79 7.38 -19.68
CA LEU A 190 -2.72 7.52 -21.14
C LEU A 190 -3.06 8.93 -21.64
N LYS A 191 -3.76 9.73 -20.83
CA LYS A 191 -4.09 11.14 -21.11
C LYS A 191 -3.13 12.11 -20.43
N SER A 192 -2.21 11.63 -19.60
CA SER A 192 -1.30 12.47 -18.82
C SER A 192 -0.18 13.05 -19.67
N ASN A 193 0.31 14.22 -19.25
CA ASN A 193 1.49 14.83 -19.86
C ASN A 193 2.74 13.94 -19.74
N ILE A 194 2.82 13.09 -18.71
CA ILE A 194 3.93 12.14 -18.53
C ILE A 194 4.00 11.16 -19.69
N TYR A 195 2.87 10.56 -20.08
CA TYR A 195 2.79 9.64 -21.20
C TYR A 195 2.93 10.34 -22.55
N LEU A 196 2.17 11.43 -22.78
CA LEU A 196 2.12 12.13 -24.06
C LEU A 196 3.47 12.78 -24.44
N ASN A 197 4.14 13.41 -23.47
CA ASN A 197 5.46 14.02 -23.72
C ASN A 197 6.50 12.94 -24.03
N LEU A 198 6.50 11.82 -23.28
CA LEU A 198 7.41 10.71 -23.57
C LEU A 198 7.22 10.16 -24.98
N LEU A 199 6.00 9.96 -25.42
CA LEU A 199 5.68 9.47 -26.75
C LEU A 199 6.14 10.46 -27.85
N ASN A 200 5.86 11.75 -27.67
CA ASN A 200 6.26 12.80 -28.60
C ASN A 200 7.77 12.92 -28.72
N ASP A 201 8.50 12.89 -27.60
CA ASP A 201 9.96 12.98 -27.57
C ASP A 201 10.61 11.80 -28.32
N LEU A 202 10.09 10.59 -28.16
CA LEU A 202 10.58 9.40 -28.84
C LEU A 202 10.30 9.46 -30.36
N GLN A 203 9.10 9.89 -30.77
CA GLN A 203 8.75 10.05 -32.17
C GLN A 203 9.62 11.11 -32.86
N ALA A 204 9.88 12.25 -32.20
CA ALA A 204 10.75 13.30 -32.73
C ALA A 204 12.20 12.84 -32.91
N ASN A 205 12.68 11.92 -32.06
CA ASN A 205 14.03 11.36 -32.17
C ASN A 205 14.16 10.27 -33.25
N THR A 206 13.08 9.63 -33.64
CA THR A 206 13.05 8.61 -34.72
C THR A 206 13.10 9.25 -36.09
N LEU A 207 12.76 10.54 -36.22
CA LEU A 207 12.73 11.30 -37.46
C LEU A 207 14.03 12.04 -37.77
N LYS A 208 15.05 11.93 -36.91
CA LYS A 208 16.40 12.51 -37.10
C LYS A 208 17.38 11.45 -37.53
#